data_29b04cf30ced7f841ac0aec5cc6938be
#
_entry.id   29b04cf30ced7f841ac0aec5cc6938be
#
_cell.length_a   1.000
_cell.length_b   1.000
_cell.length_c   1.000
_cell.angle_alpha   90.00
_cell.angle_beta   90.00
_cell.angle_gamma   90.00
#
_symmetry.space_group_name_H-M   'P 1'
#
loop_
_entity.id
_entity.type
_entity.pdbx_description
1 polymer ?
#
loop_
_entity_poly.entity_id
_entity_poly.type
_entity_poly.pdbx_seq_one_letter_code
_entity_poly.pdbx_strand_id
1 'polypeptide(L)'
;MNILVTGANGQLGHEMQICAPKSNHKFVFTDVAEGYEKLDITNLDAIREKVRENDIQVIVNCAAYTNVDKAETDYDLANLLNNTAAGNLAQAMKEVDGTLIHVSTDYVFQGDKNIPCREDWETNPL
;
A
#
# COMPACT_ATOMS: atom_id res chain seq x y z
N MET A 1 -5.07 -4.56 -17.95
CA MET A 1 -4.67 -5.24 -16.71
C MET A 1 -5.72 -5.02 -15.63
N ASN A 2 -5.83 -5.96 -14.71
CA ASN A 2 -6.69 -5.82 -13.55
C ASN A 2 -5.82 -5.32 -12.37
N ILE A 3 -6.19 -4.17 -11.82
CA ILE A 3 -5.40 -3.47 -10.81
C ILE A 3 -6.22 -3.33 -9.53
N LEU A 4 -5.68 -3.82 -8.43
CA LEU A 4 -6.25 -3.65 -7.10
C LEU A 4 -5.57 -2.46 -6.40
N VAL A 5 -6.36 -1.50 -5.96
CA VAL A 5 -5.87 -0.35 -5.19
C VAL A 5 -6.30 -0.52 -3.74
N THR A 6 -5.35 -0.53 -2.83
CA THR A 6 -5.61 -0.55 -1.39
C THR A 6 -5.47 0.86 -0.82
N GLY A 7 -6.13 1.14 0.29
CA GLY A 7 -6.11 2.48 0.87
C GLY A 7 -6.80 3.53 -0.01
N ALA A 8 -7.89 3.14 -0.67
CA ALA A 8 -8.57 3.98 -1.66
C ALA A 8 -9.15 5.27 -1.05
N ASN A 9 -9.43 5.29 0.26
CA ASN A 9 -9.96 6.46 0.94
C ASN A 9 -8.89 7.50 1.28
N GLY A 10 -7.62 7.21 1.09
CA GLY A 10 -6.53 8.14 1.35
C GLY A 10 -6.32 9.12 0.21
N GLN A 11 -5.37 10.03 0.38
CA GLN A 11 -5.08 11.08 -0.60
C GLN A 11 -4.68 10.50 -1.96
N LEU A 12 -3.70 9.60 -1.98
CA LEU A 12 -3.26 8.97 -3.23
C LEU A 12 -4.36 8.10 -3.84
N GLY A 13 -5.10 7.37 -2.99
CA GLY A 13 -6.22 6.55 -3.45
C GLY A 13 -7.29 7.36 -4.15
N HIS A 14 -7.63 8.53 -3.62
CA HIS A 14 -8.58 9.45 -4.27
C HIS A 14 -8.09 9.92 -5.63
N GLU A 15 -6.81 10.27 -5.73
CA GLU A 15 -6.21 10.67 -7.01
C GLU A 15 -6.24 9.52 -8.03
N MET A 16 -5.99 8.30 -7.59
CA MET A 16 -6.11 7.12 -8.45
C MET A 16 -7.53 6.94 -8.99
N GLN A 17 -8.55 7.21 -8.16
CA GLN A 17 -9.94 7.13 -8.59
C GLN A 17 -10.27 8.17 -9.68
N ILE A 18 -9.67 9.36 -9.60
CA ILE A 18 -9.83 10.41 -10.60
C ILE A 18 -9.17 10.00 -11.92
N CYS A 19 -8.03 9.35 -11.86
CA CYS A 19 -7.26 8.94 -13.05
C CYS A 19 -7.81 7.67 -13.71
N ALA A 20 -8.45 6.78 -12.95
CA ALA A 20 -8.90 5.48 -13.44
C ALA A 20 -9.78 5.52 -14.69
N PRO A 21 -10.79 6.43 -14.80
CA PRO A 21 -11.64 6.49 -16.00
C PRO A 21 -10.89 6.88 -17.27
N LYS A 22 -9.70 7.46 -17.14
CA LYS A 22 -8.85 7.85 -18.27
C LYS A 22 -7.96 6.72 -18.76
N SER A 23 -7.96 5.60 -18.06
CA SER A 23 -7.14 4.42 -18.34
C SER A 23 -7.99 3.31 -18.94
N ASN A 24 -7.37 2.45 -19.75
CA ASN A 24 -7.98 1.25 -20.29
C ASN A 24 -7.93 0.04 -19.34
N HIS A 25 -7.34 0.22 -18.16
CA HIS A 25 -7.20 -0.85 -17.15
C HIS A 25 -8.45 -0.93 -16.29
N LYS A 26 -8.71 -2.12 -15.77
CA LYS A 26 -9.79 -2.34 -14.81
C LYS A 26 -9.26 -2.16 -13.40
N PHE A 27 -9.93 -1.32 -12.61
CA PHE A 27 -9.53 -1.00 -11.24
C PHE A 27 -10.54 -1.54 -10.23
N VAL A 28 -10.02 -2.09 -9.13
CA VAL A 28 -10.81 -2.45 -7.95
C VAL A 28 -10.28 -1.61 -6.79
N PHE A 29 -11.10 -0.72 -6.27
CA PHE A 29 -10.72 0.18 -5.16
C PHE A 29 -11.20 -0.39 -3.84
N THR A 30 -10.29 -0.58 -2.90
CA THR A 30 -10.58 -1.18 -1.61
C THR A 30 -10.08 -0.32 -0.45
N ASP A 31 -10.78 -0.40 0.67
CA ASP A 31 -10.41 0.24 1.93
C ASP A 31 -11.15 -0.45 3.07
N VAL A 32 -10.78 -0.14 4.31
CA VAL A 32 -11.55 -0.56 5.49
C VAL A 32 -12.66 0.45 5.81
N ALA A 33 -12.63 1.64 5.21
CA ALA A 33 -13.63 2.68 5.39
C ALA A 33 -14.95 2.31 4.73
N GLU A 34 -16.05 2.90 5.21
CA GLU A 34 -17.36 2.74 4.59
C GLU A 34 -17.40 3.36 3.19
N GLY A 35 -18.21 2.78 2.32
CA GLY A 35 -18.37 3.25 0.94
C GLY A 35 -17.38 2.63 -0.03
N TYR A 36 -16.48 1.80 0.42
CA TYR A 36 -15.53 1.07 -0.40
C TYR A 36 -15.70 -0.42 -0.26
N GLU A 37 -15.23 -1.15 -1.25
CA GLU A 37 -15.11 -2.60 -1.13
C GLU A 37 -14.12 -2.92 -0.01
N LYS A 38 -14.51 -3.76 0.93
CA LYS A 38 -13.73 -4.00 2.15
C LYS A 38 -12.55 -4.91 1.88
N LEU A 39 -11.38 -4.49 2.33
CA LEU A 39 -10.19 -5.33 2.34
C LEU A 39 -9.28 -4.88 3.49
N ASP A 40 -9.03 -5.79 4.41
CA ASP A 40 -8.06 -5.60 5.49
C ASP A 40 -6.73 -6.23 5.05
N ILE A 41 -5.74 -5.41 4.75
CA ILE A 41 -4.44 -5.87 4.25
C ILE A 41 -3.58 -6.53 5.33
N THR A 42 -4.01 -6.51 6.59
CA THR A 42 -3.37 -7.28 7.65
C THR A 42 -3.78 -8.76 7.62
N ASN A 43 -4.77 -9.11 6.80
CA ASN A 43 -5.27 -10.47 6.63
C ASN A 43 -4.82 -11.01 5.27
N LEU A 44 -3.80 -11.86 5.27
CA LEU A 44 -3.24 -12.42 4.02
C LEU A 44 -4.27 -13.24 3.23
N ASP A 45 -5.11 -14.02 3.90
CA ASP A 45 -6.13 -14.84 3.22
C ASP A 45 -7.17 -13.98 2.52
N ALA A 46 -7.54 -12.84 3.13
CA ALA A 46 -8.46 -11.88 2.51
C ALA A 46 -7.86 -11.27 1.24
N ILE A 47 -6.57 -10.95 1.26
CA ILE A 47 -5.87 -10.46 0.08
C ILE A 47 -5.84 -11.52 -1.02
N ARG A 48 -5.50 -12.75 -0.68
CA ARG A 48 -5.46 -13.88 -1.63
C ARG A 48 -6.81 -14.09 -2.32
N GLU A 49 -7.88 -14.04 -1.53
CA GLU A 49 -9.24 -14.20 -2.04
C GLU A 49 -9.61 -13.08 -3.01
N LYS A 50 -9.32 -11.83 -2.63
CA LYS A 50 -9.60 -10.66 -3.46
C LYS A 50 -8.83 -10.72 -4.79
N VAL A 51 -7.57 -11.11 -4.75
CA VAL A 51 -6.73 -11.27 -5.94
C VAL A 51 -7.30 -12.33 -6.87
N ARG A 52 -7.74 -13.45 -6.32
CA ARG A 52 -8.28 -14.57 -7.09
C ARG A 52 -9.64 -14.24 -7.72
N GLU A 53 -10.54 -13.65 -6.93
CA GLU A 53 -11.88 -13.29 -7.40
C GLU A 53 -11.87 -12.29 -8.54
N ASN A 54 -10.91 -11.37 -8.54
CA ASN A 54 -10.84 -10.28 -9.52
C ASN A 54 -9.74 -10.47 -10.56
N ASP A 55 -9.04 -11.60 -10.54
CA ASP A 55 -7.94 -11.90 -11.44
C ASP A 55 -6.90 -10.75 -11.46
N ILE A 56 -6.48 -10.32 -10.29
CA ILE A 56 -5.60 -9.17 -10.12
C ILE A 56 -4.18 -9.48 -10.57
N GLN A 57 -3.62 -8.59 -11.38
CA GLN A 57 -2.27 -8.68 -11.91
C GLN A 57 -1.31 -7.68 -11.27
N VAL A 58 -1.85 -6.55 -10.78
CA VAL A 58 -1.08 -5.48 -10.14
C VAL A 58 -1.82 -5.01 -8.90
N ILE A 59 -1.09 -4.86 -7.80
CA ILE A 59 -1.60 -4.16 -6.61
C ILE A 59 -0.85 -2.83 -6.48
N VAL A 60 -1.60 -1.74 -6.31
CA VAL A 60 -1.06 -0.44 -5.92
C VAL A 60 -1.43 -0.22 -4.46
N ASN A 61 -0.45 -0.25 -3.58
CA ASN A 61 -0.68 -0.11 -2.14
C ASN A 61 -0.58 1.35 -1.73
N CYS A 62 -1.74 1.97 -1.52
CA CYS A 62 -1.86 3.33 -0.99
C CYS A 62 -2.18 3.34 0.51
N ALA A 63 -2.37 2.17 1.11
CA ALA A 63 -2.66 2.04 2.53
C ALA A 63 -1.37 2.14 3.34
N ALA A 64 -1.36 2.99 4.34
CA ALA A 64 -0.21 3.17 5.22
C ALA A 64 -0.62 3.92 6.50
N TYR A 65 0.19 3.77 7.53
CA TYR A 65 0.09 4.61 8.72
C TYR A 65 1.01 5.82 8.53
N THR A 66 0.43 6.98 8.28
CA THR A 66 1.16 8.18 7.88
C THR A 66 1.32 9.23 8.99
N ASN A 67 0.67 9.05 10.14
CA ASN A 67 0.83 9.97 11.26
C ASN A 67 2.13 9.68 12.01
N VAL A 68 3.18 10.41 11.67
CA VAL A 68 4.54 10.19 12.19
C VAL A 68 4.59 10.38 13.70
N ASP A 69 3.94 11.42 14.22
CA ASP A 69 3.94 11.70 15.65
C ASP A 69 3.24 10.59 16.45
N LYS A 70 2.11 10.12 15.95
CA LYS A 70 1.35 9.05 16.60
C LYS A 70 2.03 7.69 16.44
N ALA A 71 2.82 7.50 15.40
CA ALA A 71 3.55 6.25 15.18
C ALA A 71 4.57 5.97 16.30
N GLU A 72 5.08 7.00 16.94
CA GLU A 72 6.00 6.85 18.09
C GLU A 72 5.31 6.22 19.30
N THR A 73 4.00 6.47 19.47
CA THR A 73 3.21 5.94 20.58
C THR A 73 2.37 4.73 20.17
N ASP A 74 2.16 4.53 18.87
CA ASP A 74 1.34 3.47 18.29
C ASP A 74 2.19 2.56 17.39
N TYR A 75 3.37 2.17 17.88
CA TYR A 75 4.36 1.42 17.10
C TYR A 75 3.80 0.14 16.49
N ASP A 76 3.04 -0.64 17.26
CA ASP A 76 2.50 -1.92 16.80
C ASP A 76 1.57 -1.75 15.62
N LEU A 77 0.70 -0.74 15.66
CA LEU A 77 -0.21 -0.43 14.55
C LEU A 77 0.55 0.08 13.32
N ALA A 78 1.52 0.98 13.53
CA ALA A 78 2.33 1.50 12.45
C ALA A 78 3.15 0.38 11.77
N ASN A 79 3.74 -0.51 12.56
CA ASN A 79 4.48 -1.66 12.05
C ASN A 79 3.56 -2.62 11.30
N LEU A 80 2.37 -2.88 11.84
CA LEU A 80 1.39 -3.77 11.20
C LEU A 80 1.00 -3.26 9.81
N LEU A 81 0.70 -1.97 9.69
CA LEU A 81 0.25 -1.38 8.42
C LEU A 81 1.40 -1.10 7.45
N ASN A 82 2.54 -0.62 7.95
CA ASN A 82 3.65 -0.20 7.09
C ASN A 82 4.63 -1.32 6.75
N ASN A 83 4.65 -2.39 7.53
CA ASN A 83 5.59 -3.50 7.33
C ASN A 83 4.87 -4.83 7.08
N THR A 84 4.12 -5.33 8.06
CA THR A 84 3.48 -6.65 7.96
C THR A 84 2.48 -6.72 6.82
N ALA A 85 1.62 -5.71 6.68
CA ALA A 85 0.64 -5.67 5.61
C ALA A 85 1.29 -5.57 4.24
N ALA A 86 2.36 -4.78 4.10
CA ALA A 86 3.12 -4.70 2.85
C ALA A 86 3.72 -6.07 2.48
N GLY A 87 4.24 -6.80 3.47
CA GLY A 87 4.72 -8.16 3.28
C GLY A 87 3.63 -9.12 2.81
N ASN A 88 2.42 -9.00 3.36
CA ASN A 88 1.27 -9.78 2.93
C ASN A 88 0.90 -9.54 1.47
N LEU A 89 0.89 -8.28 1.05
CA LEU A 89 0.62 -7.91 -0.33
C LEU A 89 1.68 -8.47 -1.28
N ALA A 90 2.95 -8.37 -0.91
CA ALA A 90 4.05 -8.90 -1.68
C ALA A 90 3.94 -10.43 -1.83
N GLN A 91 3.59 -11.13 -0.75
CA GLN A 91 3.41 -12.58 -0.77
C GLN A 91 2.27 -12.99 -1.72
N ALA A 92 1.14 -12.30 -1.64
CA ALA A 92 -0.01 -12.59 -2.50
C ALA A 92 0.34 -12.40 -3.97
N MET A 93 1.07 -11.34 -4.31
CA MET A 93 1.48 -11.08 -5.70
C MET A 93 2.53 -12.08 -6.19
N LYS A 94 3.45 -12.49 -5.32
CA LYS A 94 4.43 -13.52 -5.66
C LYS A 94 3.77 -14.85 -6.05
N GLU A 95 2.68 -15.21 -5.36
CA GLU A 95 1.96 -16.46 -5.59
C GLU A 95 1.28 -16.50 -6.97
N VAL A 96 0.92 -15.36 -7.52
CA VAL A 96 0.24 -15.26 -8.83
C VAL A 96 1.15 -14.67 -9.92
N ASP A 97 2.43 -14.51 -9.63
CA ASP A 97 3.41 -13.91 -10.52
C ASP A 97 3.00 -12.49 -10.96
N GLY A 98 2.40 -11.76 -10.04
CA GLY A 98 1.94 -10.39 -10.25
C GLY A 98 2.98 -9.35 -9.84
N THR A 99 2.55 -8.08 -9.88
CA THR A 99 3.40 -6.93 -9.55
C THR A 99 2.80 -6.14 -8.39
N LEU A 100 3.63 -5.77 -7.43
CA LEU A 100 3.25 -4.87 -6.34
C LEU A 100 3.94 -3.53 -6.54
N ILE A 101 3.13 -2.46 -6.55
CA ILE A 101 3.63 -1.09 -6.48
C ILE A 101 3.35 -0.60 -5.06
N HIS A 102 4.39 -0.39 -4.29
CA HIS A 102 4.29 0.03 -2.89
C HIS A 102 4.81 1.46 -2.75
N VAL A 103 3.98 2.32 -2.16
CA VAL A 103 4.38 3.70 -1.89
C VAL A 103 4.99 3.76 -0.50
N SER A 104 6.26 4.09 -0.45
CA SER A 104 7.01 4.25 0.79
C SER A 104 7.16 5.73 1.12
N THR A 105 7.97 6.05 2.11
CA THR A 105 8.21 7.41 2.57
C THR A 105 9.70 7.68 2.69
N ASP A 106 10.09 8.96 2.51
CA ASP A 106 11.47 9.39 2.74
C ASP A 106 11.85 9.37 4.24
N TYR A 107 10.88 9.26 5.13
CA TYR A 107 11.13 9.10 6.58
C TYR A 107 11.80 7.78 6.93
N VAL A 108 11.98 6.86 5.97
CA VAL A 108 12.83 5.66 6.19
C VAL A 108 14.31 6.02 6.31
N PHE A 109 14.70 7.21 5.83
CA PHE A 109 16.05 7.72 5.94
C PHE A 109 16.17 8.68 7.13
N GLN A 110 17.39 8.87 7.63
CA GLN A 110 17.63 9.70 8.79
C GLN A 110 17.27 11.17 8.56
N GLY A 111 17.47 11.67 7.34
CA GLY A 111 17.08 13.02 6.96
C GLY A 111 17.96 14.14 7.52
N ASP A 112 19.18 13.81 7.97
CA ASP A 112 20.10 14.77 8.55
C ASP A 112 21.04 15.44 7.53
N LYS A 113 20.96 15.03 6.28
CA LYS A 113 21.79 15.55 5.20
C LYS A 113 20.96 16.41 4.25
N ASN A 114 21.49 17.56 3.88
CA ASN A 114 20.85 18.48 2.96
C ASN A 114 21.19 18.14 1.49
N ILE A 115 21.05 16.85 1.14
CA ILE A 115 21.22 16.34 -0.22
C ILE A 115 20.12 15.33 -0.50
N PRO A 116 19.78 15.07 -1.79
CA PRO A 116 18.78 14.06 -2.13
C PRO A 116 19.15 12.68 -1.57
N CYS A 117 18.17 11.99 -1.00
CA CYS A 117 18.36 10.62 -0.49
C CYS A 117 18.59 9.66 -1.65
N ARG A 118 19.50 8.73 -1.47
CA ARG A 118 19.78 7.67 -2.45
C ARG A 118 19.09 6.38 -2.03
N GLU A 119 18.67 5.59 -2.99
CA GLU A 119 17.95 4.34 -2.74
C GLU A 119 18.79 3.28 -2.01
N ASP A 120 20.13 3.39 -2.09
CA ASP A 120 21.06 2.48 -1.43
C ASP A 120 21.51 2.97 -0.04
N TRP A 121 20.99 4.10 0.44
CA TRP A 121 21.30 4.59 1.78
C TRP A 121 20.68 3.71 2.85
N GLU A 122 21.38 3.62 3.99
CA GLU A 122 20.89 2.90 5.15
C GLU A 122 19.57 3.53 5.65
N THR A 123 18.57 2.67 5.92
CA THR A 123 17.31 3.12 6.51
C THR A 123 17.50 3.34 8.01
N ASN A 124 17.08 4.52 8.48
CA ASN A 124 17.15 4.88 9.90
C ASN A 124 16.04 5.87 10.23
N PRO A 125 14.76 5.41 10.31
CA PRO A 125 13.63 6.30 10.59
C PRO A 125 13.72 6.88 12.00
N LEU A 126 13.35 8.15 12.12
CA LEU A 126 13.31 8.84 13.41
C LEU A 126 12.08 8.48 14.22
#